data_54234b708903cd5554ec4e3aea4aebc7
#
_entry.id   54234b708903cd5554ec4e3aea4aebc7
#
_cell.length_a   1.000
_cell.length_b   1.000
_cell.length_c   1.000
_cell.angle_alpha   90.00
_cell.angle_beta   90.00
_cell.angle_gamma   90.00
#
_symmetry.space_group_name_H-M   'P 1'
#
loop_
_entity.id
_entity.type
_entity.pdbx_description
1 polymer ?
#
loop_
_entity_poly.entity_id
_entity_poly.type
_entity_poly.pdbx_seq_one_letter_code
_entity_poly.pdbx_strand_id
1 'polypeptide(L)'
;MNMETENLLQEENAKFNLFSFKGRIRRRTYWIVSLILGFISNILTTMLDAACDDLTIAMIFLTIIVLFYVQLANGAKRCHDLGHNGWWQLIPFYNLWMAFQDSEHGTNEYGPNPKGE
;
A
#
# COMPACT_ATOMS: atom_id res chain seq x y z
N MET A 1 -0.85 -16.50 -25.42
CA MET A 1 -1.42 -17.01 -24.16
C MET A 1 -2.88 -17.39 -24.38
N ASN A 2 -3.33 -18.48 -23.78
CA ASN A 2 -4.73 -18.85 -23.86
C ASN A 2 -5.54 -18.13 -22.77
N MET A 3 -6.88 -18.21 -22.86
CA MET A 3 -7.77 -17.54 -21.91
C MET A 3 -7.58 -18.03 -20.47
N GLU A 4 -7.27 -19.29 -20.30
CA GLU A 4 -7.06 -19.89 -18.98
C GLU A 4 -5.83 -19.29 -18.29
N THR A 5 -4.73 -19.13 -19.03
CA THR A 5 -3.51 -18.51 -18.50
C THR A 5 -3.75 -17.05 -18.15
N GLU A 6 -4.48 -16.31 -18.98
CA GLU A 6 -4.83 -14.92 -18.71
C GLU A 6 -5.68 -14.81 -17.45
N ASN A 7 -6.65 -15.69 -17.25
CA ASN A 7 -7.50 -15.71 -16.07
C ASN A 7 -6.68 -15.98 -14.81
N LEU A 8 -5.74 -16.93 -14.87
CA LEU A 8 -4.86 -17.23 -13.74
C LEU A 8 -3.98 -16.04 -13.38
N LEU A 9 -3.43 -15.34 -14.36
CA LEU A 9 -2.64 -14.14 -14.14
C LEU A 9 -3.48 -13.02 -13.52
N GLN A 10 -4.71 -12.85 -13.96
CA GLN A 10 -5.63 -11.86 -13.40
C GLN A 10 -5.98 -12.18 -11.96
N GLU A 11 -6.24 -13.44 -11.64
CA GLU A 11 -6.51 -13.89 -10.27
C GLU A 11 -5.31 -13.64 -9.36
N GLU A 12 -4.10 -13.95 -9.83
CA GLU A 12 -2.87 -13.70 -9.08
C GLU A 12 -2.68 -12.21 -8.82
N ASN A 13 -2.88 -11.38 -9.84
CA ASN A 13 -2.75 -9.92 -9.71
C ASN A 13 -3.83 -9.31 -8.81
N ALA A 14 -4.99 -9.95 -8.70
CA ALA A 14 -6.07 -9.49 -7.84
C ALA A 14 -5.86 -9.82 -6.37
N LYS A 15 -4.95 -10.74 -6.04
CA LYS A 15 -4.66 -11.07 -4.65
C LYS A 15 -4.04 -9.89 -3.93
N PHE A 16 -4.67 -9.52 -2.80
CA PHE A 16 -4.15 -8.47 -1.96
C PHE A 16 -2.99 -8.99 -1.12
N ASN A 17 -1.84 -8.33 -1.20
CA ASN A 17 -0.66 -8.65 -0.41
C ASN A 17 -0.05 -7.36 0.13
N LEU A 18 -0.07 -7.20 1.46
CA LEU A 18 0.44 -6.00 2.12
C LEU A 18 1.92 -5.73 1.85
N PHE A 19 2.71 -6.78 1.66
CA PHE A 19 4.16 -6.66 1.49
C PHE A 19 4.60 -6.52 0.05
N SER A 20 3.70 -6.72 -0.91
CA SER A 20 4.02 -6.64 -2.33
C SER A 20 3.89 -5.22 -2.85
N PHE A 21 4.85 -4.80 -3.69
CA PHE A 21 4.77 -3.54 -4.45
C PHE A 21 4.08 -3.73 -5.79
N LYS A 22 3.71 -4.97 -6.14
CA LYS A 22 3.06 -5.28 -7.41
C LYS A 22 1.54 -5.13 -7.32
N GLY A 23 0.93 -4.79 -8.44
CA GLY A 23 -0.52 -4.71 -8.55
C GLY A 23 -1.08 -3.32 -8.30
N ARG A 24 -2.40 -3.27 -8.17
CA ARG A 24 -3.16 -2.02 -8.02
C ARG A 24 -4.11 -2.17 -6.84
N ILE A 25 -4.40 -1.05 -6.16
CA ILE A 25 -5.44 -1.00 -5.15
C ILE A 25 -6.34 0.21 -5.40
N ARG A 26 -7.63 0.08 -5.08
CA ARG A 26 -8.57 1.19 -5.18
C ARG A 26 -8.38 2.16 -4.00
N ARG A 27 -8.94 3.37 -4.12
CA ARG A 27 -8.80 4.41 -3.08
C ARG A 27 -9.33 3.97 -1.71
N ARG A 28 -10.41 3.19 -1.68
CA ARG A 28 -10.97 2.67 -0.42
C ARG A 28 -9.95 1.80 0.31
N THR A 29 -9.29 0.88 -0.38
CA THR A 29 -8.26 0.02 0.22
C THR A 29 -7.08 0.86 0.71
N TYR A 30 -6.65 1.83 -0.07
CA TYR A 30 -5.59 2.75 0.32
C TYR A 30 -5.92 3.48 1.62
N TRP A 31 -7.14 4.01 1.73
CA TRP A 31 -7.61 4.70 2.93
C TRP A 31 -7.61 3.78 4.15
N ILE A 32 -8.21 2.58 4.01
CA ILE A 32 -8.36 1.64 5.12
C ILE A 32 -6.97 1.23 5.64
N VAL A 33 -6.07 0.82 4.75
CA VAL A 33 -4.72 0.39 5.13
C VAL A 33 -3.95 1.54 5.76
N SER A 34 -4.01 2.73 5.16
CA SER A 34 -3.30 3.90 5.69
C SER A 34 -3.78 4.29 7.09
N LEU A 35 -5.09 4.26 7.33
CA LEU A 35 -5.65 4.60 8.64
C LEU A 35 -5.27 3.57 9.70
N ILE A 36 -5.31 2.28 9.36
CA ILE A 36 -4.93 1.21 10.28
C ILE A 36 -3.45 1.33 10.63
N LEU A 37 -2.58 1.49 9.62
CA LEU A 37 -1.14 1.64 9.85
C LEU A 37 -0.83 2.90 10.67
N GLY A 38 -1.51 3.98 10.40
CA GLY A 38 -1.35 5.24 11.14
C GLY A 38 -1.74 5.09 12.61
N PHE A 39 -2.84 4.38 12.88
CA PHE A 39 -3.31 4.12 14.23
C PHE A 39 -2.30 3.26 15.00
N ILE A 40 -1.81 2.18 14.37
CA ILE A 40 -0.81 1.30 14.99
C ILE A 40 0.49 2.08 15.25
N SER A 41 0.94 2.88 14.29
CA SER A 41 2.15 3.69 14.43
C SER A 41 2.04 4.68 15.58
N ASN A 42 0.87 5.28 15.76
CA ASN A 42 0.62 6.22 16.86
C ASN A 42 0.72 5.53 18.21
N ILE A 43 0.12 4.33 18.35
CA ILE A 43 0.23 3.53 19.57
C ILE A 43 1.70 3.19 19.86
N LEU A 44 2.44 2.74 18.84
CA LEU A 44 3.85 2.37 19.00
C LEU A 44 4.72 3.56 19.41
N THR A 45 4.47 4.73 18.85
CA THR A 45 5.19 5.96 19.20
C THR A 45 4.93 6.34 20.66
N THR A 46 3.68 6.21 21.11
CA THR A 46 3.31 6.46 22.51
C THR A 46 4.01 5.46 23.43
N MET A 47 4.07 4.19 23.06
CA MET A 47 4.80 3.18 23.82
C MET A 47 6.30 3.45 23.87
N LEU A 48 6.86 3.97 22.79
CA LEU A 48 8.27 4.33 22.72
C LEU A 48 8.62 5.41 23.77
N ASP A 49 7.76 6.42 23.90
CA ASP A 49 7.93 7.49 24.88
C ASP A 49 7.93 6.96 26.32
N ALA A 50 7.23 5.86 26.58
CA ALA A 50 7.12 5.23 27.89
C ALA A 50 8.16 4.11 28.10
N ALA A 51 8.90 3.70 27.08
CA ALA A 51 9.83 2.59 27.15
C ALA A 51 11.09 2.97 27.95
N CYS A 52 11.53 2.08 28.83
CA CYS A 52 12.67 2.33 29.72
C CYS A 52 13.87 1.45 29.43
N ASP A 53 13.71 0.35 28.68
CA ASP A 53 14.80 -0.59 28.40
C ASP A 53 15.15 -0.62 26.91
N ASP A 54 16.43 -0.89 26.64
CA ASP A 54 16.97 -0.86 25.27
C ASP A 54 16.33 -1.92 24.36
N LEU A 55 16.00 -3.10 24.91
CA LEU A 55 15.39 -4.17 24.13
C LEU A 55 14.00 -3.77 23.62
N THR A 56 13.17 -3.21 24.50
CA THR A 56 11.83 -2.74 24.12
C THR A 56 11.93 -1.63 23.08
N ILE A 57 12.84 -0.69 23.25
CA ILE A 57 13.07 0.39 22.29
C ILE A 57 13.46 -0.18 20.92
N ALA A 58 14.40 -1.13 20.89
CA ALA A 58 14.85 -1.76 19.65
C ALA A 58 13.72 -2.50 18.95
N MET A 59 12.88 -3.22 19.69
CA MET A 59 11.75 -3.96 19.11
C MET A 59 10.71 -3.01 18.51
N ILE A 60 10.43 -1.90 19.19
CA ILE A 60 9.48 -0.89 18.71
C ILE A 60 10.01 -0.26 17.41
N PHE A 61 11.29 0.10 17.35
CA PHE A 61 11.89 0.65 16.13
C PHE A 61 11.81 -0.32 14.95
N LEU A 62 12.09 -1.61 15.19
CA LEU A 62 11.98 -2.62 14.13
C LEU A 62 10.55 -2.72 13.61
N THR A 63 9.56 -2.68 14.50
CA THR A 63 8.16 -2.73 14.11
C THR A 63 7.77 -1.51 13.29
N ILE A 64 8.22 -0.32 13.68
CA ILE A 64 7.96 0.92 12.94
C ILE A 64 8.54 0.84 11.54
N ILE A 65 9.75 0.28 11.38
CA ILE A 65 10.38 0.11 10.06
C ILE A 65 9.53 -0.82 9.18
N VAL A 66 9.01 -1.92 9.73
CA VAL A 66 8.13 -2.83 9.00
C VAL A 66 6.84 -2.12 8.56
N LEU A 67 6.23 -1.34 9.45
CA LEU A 67 5.03 -0.58 9.12
C LEU A 67 5.29 0.46 8.02
N PHE A 68 6.45 1.11 8.07
CA PHE A 68 6.85 2.05 7.02
C PHE A 68 7.00 1.35 5.67
N TYR A 69 7.61 0.17 5.65
CA TYR A 69 7.72 -0.65 4.44
C TYR A 69 6.34 -0.98 3.87
N VAL A 70 5.41 -1.41 4.72
CA VAL A 70 4.04 -1.75 4.29
C VAL A 70 3.34 -0.52 3.72
N GLN A 71 3.53 0.65 4.33
CA GLN A 71 2.93 1.88 3.83
C GLN A 71 3.51 2.28 2.47
N LEU A 72 4.81 2.08 2.25
CA LEU A 72 5.41 2.32 0.94
C LEU A 72 4.82 1.37 -0.11
N ALA A 73 4.63 0.10 0.24
CA ALA A 73 3.99 -0.87 -0.65
C ALA A 73 2.55 -0.47 -0.98
N ASN A 74 1.80 -0.03 0.03
CA ASN A 74 0.44 0.46 -0.14
C ASN A 74 0.39 1.67 -1.08
N GLY A 75 1.27 2.64 -0.87
CA GLY A 75 1.38 3.82 -1.73
C GLY A 75 1.80 3.48 -3.15
N ALA A 76 2.75 2.54 -3.33
CA ALA A 76 3.18 2.11 -4.65
C ALA A 76 2.02 1.47 -5.42
N LYS A 77 1.25 0.59 -4.78
CA LYS A 77 0.09 -0.03 -5.41
C LYS A 77 -0.98 1.01 -5.78
N ARG A 78 -1.14 2.03 -4.96
CA ARG A 78 -2.06 3.13 -5.28
C ARG A 78 -1.57 3.96 -6.46
N CYS A 79 -0.26 4.23 -6.55
CA CYS A 79 0.33 4.89 -7.72
C CYS A 79 0.08 4.07 -8.99
N HIS A 80 0.26 2.74 -8.90
CA HIS A 80 0.01 1.84 -10.03
C HIS A 80 -1.44 1.90 -10.48
N ASP A 81 -2.38 2.01 -9.54
CA ASP A 81 -3.80 2.12 -9.86
C ASP A 81 -4.12 3.39 -10.66
N LEU A 82 -3.35 4.44 -10.45
CA LEU A 82 -3.48 5.70 -11.18
C LEU A 82 -2.61 5.75 -12.46
N GLY A 83 -1.94 4.65 -12.80
CA GLY A 83 -1.13 4.56 -14.01
C GLY A 83 0.29 5.09 -13.88
N HIS A 84 0.76 5.31 -12.67
CA HIS A 84 2.11 5.83 -12.39
C HIS A 84 2.96 4.79 -11.67
N ASN A 85 4.29 4.93 -11.74
CA ASN A 85 5.18 4.06 -10.97
C ASN A 85 5.15 4.47 -9.47
N GLY A 86 5.68 3.59 -8.61
CA GLY A 86 5.59 3.78 -7.15
C GLY A 86 6.37 4.98 -6.62
N TRP A 87 7.32 5.50 -7.37
CA TRP A 87 8.11 6.66 -6.95
C TRP A 87 7.30 7.96 -6.88
N TRP A 88 6.16 8.02 -7.57
CA TRP A 88 5.27 9.18 -7.55
C TRP A 88 4.76 9.49 -6.14
N GLN A 89 4.69 8.49 -5.26
CA GLN A 89 4.25 8.69 -3.87
C GLN A 89 5.18 9.62 -3.08
N LEU A 90 6.42 9.80 -3.54
CA LEU A 90 7.39 10.68 -2.88
C LEU A 90 7.21 12.16 -3.25
N ILE A 91 6.37 12.46 -4.24
CA ILE A 91 6.09 13.83 -4.63
C ILE A 91 5.23 14.49 -3.53
N PRO A 92 5.63 15.67 -3.00
CA PRO A 92 4.85 16.36 -1.98
C PRO A 92 3.40 16.58 -2.41
N PHE A 93 2.46 16.36 -1.49
CA PHE A 93 1.01 16.53 -1.69
C PHE A 93 0.38 15.51 -2.66
N TYR A 94 1.16 14.73 -3.40
CA TYR A 94 0.61 13.70 -4.29
C TYR A 94 -0.15 12.62 -3.52
N ASN A 95 0.27 12.33 -2.29
CA ASN A 95 -0.44 11.39 -1.41
C ASN A 95 -1.90 11.80 -1.18
N LEU A 96 -2.17 13.10 -1.03
CA LEU A 96 -3.54 13.60 -0.90
C LEU A 96 -4.31 13.38 -2.18
N TRP A 97 -3.69 13.61 -3.33
CA TRP A 97 -4.32 13.36 -4.63
C TRP A 97 -4.67 11.89 -4.80
N MET A 98 -3.74 10.98 -4.45
CA MET A 98 -3.97 9.54 -4.52
C MET A 98 -5.13 9.08 -3.65
N ALA A 99 -5.36 9.75 -2.53
CA ALA A 99 -6.43 9.39 -1.60
C ALA A 99 -7.83 9.67 -2.16
N PHE A 100 -7.94 10.64 -3.07
CA PHE A 100 -9.23 11.08 -3.60
C PHE A 100 -9.46 10.75 -5.07
N GLN A 101 -8.40 10.54 -5.84
CA GLN A 101 -8.52 10.23 -7.27
C GLN A 101 -9.11 8.85 -7.47
N ASP A 102 -10.00 8.70 -8.45
CA ASP A 102 -10.54 7.39 -8.80
C ASP A 102 -9.49 6.57 -9.57
N SER A 103 -9.68 5.24 -9.57
CA SER A 103 -8.81 4.30 -10.28
C SER A 103 -8.81 4.57 -11.79
N GLU A 104 -7.68 4.36 -12.44
CA GLU A 104 -7.60 4.40 -13.88
C GLU A 104 -8.49 3.31 -14.48
N HIS A 105 -9.34 3.67 -15.45
CA HIS A 105 -10.29 2.73 -16.03
C HIS A 105 -9.57 1.65 -16.85
N GLY A 106 -10.10 0.43 -16.79
CA GLY A 106 -9.57 -0.71 -17.53
C GLY A 106 -8.27 -1.25 -16.97
N THR A 107 -7.66 -2.15 -17.72
CA THR A 107 -6.37 -2.75 -17.39
C THR A 107 -5.25 -1.82 -17.82
N ASN A 108 -4.27 -1.58 -16.96
CA ASN A 108 -3.05 -0.85 -17.31
C ASN A 108 -1.84 -1.78 -17.17
N GLU A 109 -0.63 -1.23 -17.31
CA GLU A 109 0.60 -2.02 -17.24
C GLU A 109 0.81 -2.74 -15.89
N TYR A 110 0.09 -2.32 -14.85
CA TYR A 110 0.21 -2.89 -13.50
C TYR A 110 -0.90 -3.89 -13.17
N GLY A 111 -1.84 -4.11 -14.07
CA GLY A 111 -2.88 -5.11 -13.90
C GLY A 111 -4.29 -4.60 -14.16
N PRO A 112 -5.30 -5.44 -13.89
CA PRO A 112 -6.69 -5.06 -14.07
C PRO A 112 -7.15 -4.06 -13.00
N ASN A 113 -8.19 -3.29 -13.34
CA ASN A 113 -8.80 -2.36 -12.38
C ASN A 113 -9.33 -3.14 -11.18
N PRO A 114 -8.96 -2.76 -9.94
CA PRO A 114 -9.38 -3.50 -8.74
C PRO A 114 -10.89 -3.45 -8.49
N LYS A 115 -11.61 -2.52 -9.11
CA LYS A 115 -13.07 -2.44 -9.04
C LYS A 115 -13.76 -3.14 -10.20
N GLY A 116 -13.00 -3.67 -11.16
CA GLY A 116 -13.55 -4.31 -12.35
C GLY A 116 -14.06 -3.33 -13.40
N GLU A 117 -13.70 -2.09 -13.30
CA GLU A 117 -14.10 -1.03 -14.23
C GLU A 117 -12.94 -0.67 -15.16
#